data_02a4a51a7464936daa0ceb499cb2d503
#
_entry.id   02a4a51a7464936daa0ceb499cb2d503
#
_cell.length_a   1.000
_cell.length_b   1.000
_cell.length_c   1.000
_cell.angle_alpha   90.00
_cell.angle_beta   90.00
_cell.angle_gamma   90.00
#
_symmetry.space_group_name_H-M   'P 1'
#
loop_
_entity.id
_entity.type
_entity.pdbx_description
1 polymer ?
#
loop_
_entity_poly.entity_id
_entity_poly.type
_entity_poly.pdbx_seq_one_letter_code
_entity_poly.pdbx_strand_id
1 'polypeptide(L)'
;MSNAAAFFDLDKTIIAKSSTLAFGRSLYKAGFLKRGMLVKAGIAQIAYTAFGADHNQLDKVKEQLSAVTMGWDAEELRQLAIEAMDEVVSPLVYQEAIELIGHHRESGRKVVIISTSPEEIVAPLASYLGGIDHVIATRSEVGPDGKYTGDLEFYAYAENKAIALREYAEENDLDLSACFAYSDSVTDLPMMRAVGNPVAVNPDKELEKAALAAGWEIRIFEKPISMGDRLAVYKKPAEISGAALGLGAIVLWFLNRRRKRNRAV
;
A
#
# COMPACT_ATOMS: atom_id res chain seq x y z
N MET A 1 -18.58 18.83 -4.12
CA MET A 1 -17.57 17.80 -3.77
C MET A 1 -18.23 16.85 -2.79
N SER A 2 -17.93 15.56 -2.84
CA SER A 2 -18.49 14.61 -1.87
C SER A 2 -17.94 14.92 -0.48
N ASN A 3 -18.79 14.99 0.54
CA ASN A 3 -18.38 15.17 1.94
C ASN A 3 -18.03 13.82 2.58
N ALA A 4 -17.38 12.93 1.84
CA ALA A 4 -17.06 11.59 2.26
C ALA A 4 -15.65 11.16 1.82
N ALA A 5 -15.09 10.19 2.52
CA ALA A 5 -13.82 9.54 2.20
C ALA A 5 -13.94 8.02 2.18
N ALA A 6 -12.95 7.38 1.56
CA ALA A 6 -12.72 5.96 1.62
C ALA A 6 -11.39 5.69 2.34
N PHE A 7 -11.46 5.02 3.46
CA PHE A 7 -10.33 4.65 4.30
C PHE A 7 -9.94 3.20 4.02
N PHE A 8 -8.69 2.98 3.66
CA PHE A 8 -8.19 1.65 3.33
C PHE A 8 -7.10 1.23 4.30
N ASP A 9 -7.24 0.05 4.89
CA ASP A 9 -6.06 -0.65 5.37
C ASP A 9 -5.17 -1.03 4.19
N LEU A 10 -3.88 -1.28 4.45
CA LEU A 10 -2.89 -1.55 3.41
C LEU A 10 -2.66 -3.04 3.22
N ASP A 11 -2.19 -3.71 4.29
CA ASP A 11 -1.68 -5.08 4.25
C ASP A 11 -2.83 -6.08 4.08
N LYS A 12 -2.78 -6.92 3.04
CA LYS A 12 -3.83 -7.87 2.60
C LYS A 12 -5.16 -7.21 2.19
N THR A 13 -5.22 -5.88 2.16
CA THR A 13 -6.37 -5.10 1.68
C THR A 13 -6.08 -4.41 0.35
N ILE A 14 -5.04 -3.58 0.25
CA ILE A 14 -4.56 -3.02 -1.02
C ILE A 14 -3.50 -3.93 -1.65
N ILE A 15 -2.60 -4.49 -0.84
CA ILE A 15 -1.56 -5.42 -1.27
C ILE A 15 -1.78 -6.81 -0.67
N ALA A 16 -1.44 -7.87 -1.43
CA ALA A 16 -1.74 -9.26 -1.09
C ALA A 16 -0.96 -9.83 0.10
N LYS A 17 0.02 -9.10 0.62
CA LYS A 17 0.89 -9.53 1.73
C LYS A 17 1.17 -8.37 2.68
N SER A 18 1.75 -8.69 3.85
CA SER A 18 2.28 -7.65 4.72
C SER A 18 3.42 -6.89 4.03
N SER A 19 3.33 -5.57 4.00
CA SER A 19 4.35 -4.66 3.46
C SER A 19 5.69 -4.87 4.16
N THR A 20 5.71 -4.91 5.50
CA THR A 20 6.93 -5.15 6.29
C THR A 20 7.61 -6.47 5.91
N LEU A 21 6.84 -7.56 5.71
CA LEU A 21 7.41 -8.83 5.28
C LEU A 21 7.89 -8.79 3.82
N ALA A 22 7.17 -8.09 2.94
CA ALA A 22 7.56 -7.93 1.55
C ALA A 22 8.92 -7.23 1.41
N PHE A 23 9.14 -6.18 2.19
CA PHE A 23 10.44 -5.47 2.23
C PHE A 23 11.55 -6.20 2.99
N GLY A 24 11.26 -7.29 3.69
CA GLY A 24 12.21 -8.00 4.56
C GLY A 24 13.53 -8.38 3.88
N ARG A 25 13.51 -8.79 2.59
CA ARG A 25 14.72 -9.09 1.83
C ARG A 25 15.54 -7.84 1.52
N SER A 26 14.90 -6.75 1.17
CA SER A 26 15.55 -5.45 0.88
C SER A 26 16.15 -4.87 2.15
N LEU A 27 15.42 -4.88 3.26
CA LEU A 27 15.89 -4.49 4.59
C LEU A 27 17.11 -5.31 5.05
N TYR A 28 17.12 -6.63 4.77
CA TYR A 28 18.26 -7.47 5.08
C TYR A 28 19.49 -7.13 4.22
N LYS A 29 19.32 -6.92 2.92
CA LYS A 29 20.40 -6.55 2.00
C LYS A 29 21.02 -5.20 2.36
N ALA A 30 20.21 -4.24 2.77
CA ALA A 30 20.62 -2.90 3.20
C ALA A 30 21.20 -2.87 4.61
N GLY A 31 21.20 -3.98 5.36
CA GLY A 31 21.80 -4.08 6.70
C GLY A 31 20.90 -3.67 7.87
N PHE A 32 19.64 -3.26 7.62
CA PHE A 32 18.66 -2.96 8.66
C PHE A 32 18.32 -4.20 9.49
N LEU A 33 18.26 -5.38 8.87
CA LEU A 33 17.94 -6.64 9.54
C LEU A 33 19.16 -7.55 9.63
N LYS A 34 19.45 -8.06 10.82
CA LYS A 34 20.48 -9.09 11.06
C LYS A 34 19.88 -10.49 10.92
N ARG A 35 20.68 -11.49 10.50
CA ARG A 35 20.23 -12.89 10.34
C ARG A 35 19.46 -13.45 11.54
N GLY A 36 19.92 -13.19 12.75
CA GLY A 36 19.26 -13.63 13.98
C GLY A 36 17.88 -13.02 14.23
N MET A 37 17.62 -11.82 13.69
CA MET A 37 16.34 -11.12 13.81
C MET A 37 15.30 -11.73 12.86
N LEU A 38 15.69 -12.10 11.64
CA LEU A 38 14.79 -12.79 10.67
C LEU A 38 14.28 -14.13 11.23
N VAL A 39 15.15 -14.88 11.90
CA VAL A 39 14.77 -16.15 12.55
C VAL A 39 13.78 -15.90 13.69
N LYS A 40 14.05 -14.90 14.56
CA LYS A 40 13.12 -14.54 15.65
C LYS A 40 11.77 -14.04 15.13
N ALA A 41 11.77 -13.20 14.11
CA ALA A 41 10.53 -12.70 13.49
C ALA A 41 9.71 -13.84 12.85
N GLY A 42 10.36 -14.79 12.18
CA GLY A 42 9.71 -15.98 11.64
C GLY A 42 9.07 -16.86 12.71
N ILE A 43 9.76 -17.06 13.84
CA ILE A 43 9.22 -17.81 15.00
C ILE A 43 8.04 -17.07 15.63
N ALA A 44 8.14 -15.75 15.81
CA ALA A 44 7.08 -14.93 16.37
C ALA A 44 5.83 -14.93 15.47
N GLN A 45 6.00 -14.89 14.15
CA GLN A 45 4.91 -14.97 13.18
C GLN A 45 4.20 -16.33 13.24
N ILE A 46 4.93 -17.44 13.38
CA ILE A 46 4.34 -18.78 13.53
C ILE A 46 3.58 -18.87 14.85
N ALA A 47 4.13 -18.33 15.93
CA ALA A 47 3.45 -18.32 17.24
C ALA A 47 2.17 -17.47 17.20
N TYR A 48 2.21 -16.29 16.55
CA TYR A 48 1.05 -15.42 16.36
C TYR A 48 -0.09 -16.11 15.59
N THR A 49 0.23 -16.80 14.51
CA THR A 49 -0.77 -17.53 13.71
C THR A 49 -1.33 -18.77 14.41
N ALA A 50 -0.58 -19.36 15.36
CA ALA A 50 -0.99 -20.56 16.07
C ALA A 50 -1.82 -20.29 17.34
N PHE A 51 -1.58 -19.18 18.04
CA PHE A 51 -2.13 -18.94 19.38
C PHE A 51 -3.05 -17.72 19.51
N GLY A 52 -3.22 -16.89 18.45
CA GLY A 52 -4.03 -15.66 18.51
C GLY A 52 -3.36 -14.54 19.34
N ALA A 53 -3.89 -13.32 19.28
CA ALA A 53 -3.37 -12.17 20.03
C ALA A 53 -4.23 -11.91 21.27
N ASP A 54 -3.61 -11.89 22.46
CA ASP A 54 -4.17 -11.35 23.69
C ASP A 54 -3.70 -9.90 23.89
N HIS A 55 -4.50 -9.03 24.52
CA HIS A 55 -4.19 -7.62 24.75
C HIS A 55 -2.80 -7.36 25.37
N ASN A 56 -2.35 -8.24 26.28
CA ASN A 56 -1.00 -8.19 26.87
C ASN A 56 0.14 -8.49 25.87
N GLN A 57 -0.17 -8.97 24.67
CA GLN A 57 0.85 -9.25 23.64
C GLN A 57 1.14 -8.02 22.78
N LEU A 58 0.21 -7.06 22.72
CA LEU A 58 0.36 -5.83 21.93
C LEU A 58 1.49 -4.95 22.43
N ASP A 59 1.58 -4.73 23.73
CA ASP A 59 2.69 -3.97 24.33
C ASP A 59 4.03 -4.66 24.08
N LYS A 60 4.07 -5.99 24.15
CA LYS A 60 5.26 -6.77 23.80
C LYS A 60 5.64 -6.69 22.33
N VAL A 61 4.65 -6.67 21.42
CA VAL A 61 4.91 -6.49 19.99
C VAL A 61 5.45 -5.09 19.71
N LYS A 62 4.87 -4.07 20.34
CA LYS A 62 5.33 -2.68 20.28
C LYS A 62 6.79 -2.58 20.80
N GLU A 63 7.08 -3.10 21.97
CA GLU A 63 8.43 -3.14 22.56
C GLU A 63 9.43 -3.89 21.65
N GLN A 64 9.02 -5.01 21.06
CA GLN A 64 9.89 -5.78 20.16
C GLN A 64 10.17 -5.04 18.85
N LEU A 65 9.16 -4.38 18.25
CA LEU A 65 9.33 -3.54 17.08
C LEU A 65 10.29 -2.39 17.39
N SER A 66 10.07 -1.68 18.48
CA SER A 66 10.93 -0.59 18.96
C SER A 66 12.37 -1.05 19.13
N ALA A 67 12.58 -2.18 19.79
CA ALA A 67 13.93 -2.74 19.99
C ALA A 67 14.63 -3.18 18.69
N VAL A 68 13.87 -3.55 17.67
CA VAL A 68 14.41 -3.94 16.34
C VAL A 68 14.77 -2.73 15.50
N THR A 69 13.95 -1.68 15.55
CA THR A 69 14.10 -0.50 14.68
C THR A 69 14.98 0.59 15.28
N MET A 70 15.25 0.56 16.59
CA MET A 70 16.13 1.52 17.25
C MET A 70 17.48 1.68 16.53
N GLY A 71 17.82 2.93 16.21
CA GLY A 71 19.06 3.30 15.50
C GLY A 71 18.99 3.15 13.97
N TRP A 72 17.85 2.77 13.40
CA TRP A 72 17.65 2.82 11.97
C TRP A 72 17.56 4.27 11.51
N ASP A 73 18.17 4.56 10.37
CA ASP A 73 18.07 5.85 9.72
C ASP A 73 16.73 5.95 8.97
N ALA A 74 15.91 6.94 9.32
CA ALA A 74 14.56 7.09 8.78
C ALA A 74 14.58 7.42 7.28
N GLU A 75 15.52 8.25 6.83
CA GLU A 75 15.65 8.63 5.42
C GLU A 75 16.21 7.47 4.58
N GLU A 76 17.20 6.72 5.09
CA GLU A 76 17.70 5.52 4.42
C GLU A 76 16.58 4.47 4.26
N LEU A 77 15.72 4.30 5.27
CA LEU A 77 14.56 3.41 5.18
C LEU A 77 13.58 3.86 4.11
N ARG A 78 13.29 5.17 4.05
CA ARG A 78 12.42 5.77 3.02
C ARG A 78 12.99 5.57 1.63
N GLN A 79 14.26 5.81 1.41
CA GLN A 79 14.93 5.62 0.12
C GLN A 79 14.91 4.16 -0.31
N LEU A 80 15.20 3.24 0.62
CA LEU A 80 15.10 1.80 0.36
C LEU A 80 13.68 1.41 -0.09
N ALA A 81 12.65 1.96 0.57
CA ALA A 81 11.27 1.69 0.20
C ALA A 81 10.97 2.19 -1.23
N ILE A 82 11.41 3.40 -1.58
CA ILE A 82 11.25 3.97 -2.94
C ILE A 82 11.92 3.08 -3.99
N GLU A 83 13.19 2.71 -3.79
CA GLU A 83 13.97 1.92 -4.73
C GLU A 83 13.42 0.50 -4.94
N ALA A 84 12.82 -0.08 -3.91
CA ALA A 84 12.29 -1.43 -3.96
C ALA A 84 10.83 -1.52 -4.43
N MET A 85 10.15 -0.39 -4.70
CA MET A 85 8.70 -0.37 -5.00
C MET A 85 8.31 -1.29 -6.17
N ASP A 86 9.01 -1.17 -7.31
CA ASP A 86 8.69 -1.96 -8.51
C ASP A 86 8.91 -3.46 -8.30
N GLU A 87 10.02 -3.83 -7.65
CA GLU A 87 10.37 -5.24 -7.42
C GLU A 87 9.49 -5.87 -6.34
N VAL A 88 9.20 -5.13 -5.26
CA VAL A 88 8.59 -5.67 -4.05
C VAL A 88 7.08 -5.49 -4.03
N VAL A 89 6.60 -4.28 -4.33
CA VAL A 89 5.18 -3.91 -4.13
C VAL A 89 4.36 -4.18 -5.39
N SER A 90 4.89 -3.83 -6.57
CA SER A 90 4.17 -3.94 -7.83
C SER A 90 3.49 -5.30 -8.04
N PRO A 91 4.15 -6.46 -7.82
CA PRO A 91 3.54 -7.76 -8.01
C PRO A 91 2.50 -8.15 -6.95
N LEU A 92 2.36 -7.35 -5.88
CA LEU A 92 1.50 -7.66 -4.75
C LEU A 92 0.19 -6.86 -4.75
N VAL A 93 0.09 -5.79 -5.52
CA VAL A 93 -1.07 -4.89 -5.49
C VAL A 93 -2.28 -5.55 -6.13
N TYR A 94 -3.40 -5.59 -5.41
CA TYR A 94 -4.66 -6.08 -5.97
C TYR A 94 -5.22 -5.12 -7.03
N GLN A 95 -5.59 -5.67 -8.17
CA GLN A 95 -6.24 -4.91 -9.25
C GLN A 95 -7.56 -4.31 -8.77
N GLU A 96 -8.32 -5.12 -8.05
CA GLU A 96 -9.62 -4.74 -7.50
C GLU A 96 -9.51 -3.55 -6.53
N ALA A 97 -8.43 -3.48 -5.75
CA ALA A 97 -8.17 -2.35 -4.86
C ALA A 97 -7.94 -1.05 -5.65
N ILE A 98 -7.17 -1.12 -6.74
CA ILE A 98 -6.91 0.05 -7.59
C ILE A 98 -8.18 0.53 -8.30
N GLU A 99 -8.99 -0.39 -8.81
CA GLU A 99 -10.26 -0.07 -9.44
C GLU A 99 -11.21 0.62 -8.43
N LEU A 100 -11.21 0.13 -7.19
CA LEU A 100 -12.02 0.68 -6.12
C LEU A 100 -11.56 2.08 -5.71
N ILE A 101 -10.24 2.30 -5.57
CA ILE A 101 -9.62 3.61 -5.35
C ILE A 101 -10.03 4.58 -6.47
N GLY A 102 -9.93 4.14 -7.73
CA GLY A 102 -10.35 4.91 -8.90
C GLY A 102 -11.83 5.30 -8.83
N HIS A 103 -12.70 4.35 -8.51
CA HIS A 103 -14.14 4.60 -8.35
C HIS A 103 -14.47 5.64 -7.26
N HIS A 104 -13.79 5.59 -6.11
CA HIS A 104 -13.97 6.59 -5.06
C HIS A 104 -13.55 7.98 -5.53
N ARG A 105 -12.42 8.09 -6.21
CA ARG A 105 -11.95 9.35 -6.77
C ARG A 105 -12.88 9.92 -7.82
N GLU A 106 -13.36 9.10 -8.75
CA GLU A 106 -14.36 9.50 -9.76
C GLU A 106 -15.66 10.00 -9.11
N SER A 107 -15.99 9.43 -7.95
CA SER A 107 -17.14 9.87 -7.14
C SER A 107 -16.84 11.12 -6.30
N GLY A 108 -15.65 11.73 -6.42
CA GLY A 108 -15.23 12.92 -5.69
C GLY A 108 -14.95 12.69 -4.20
N ARG A 109 -14.72 11.45 -3.77
CA ARG A 109 -14.36 11.10 -2.39
C ARG A 109 -12.84 11.16 -2.22
N LYS A 110 -12.41 11.62 -1.05
CA LYS A 110 -11.01 11.49 -0.63
C LYS A 110 -10.65 10.02 -0.41
N VAL A 111 -9.42 9.64 -0.73
CA VAL A 111 -8.90 8.30 -0.47
C VAL A 111 -7.75 8.38 0.53
N VAL A 112 -7.89 7.66 1.63
CA VAL A 112 -6.95 7.68 2.76
C VAL A 112 -6.46 6.25 3.04
N ILE A 113 -5.15 6.06 3.18
CA ILE A 113 -4.59 4.81 3.70
C ILE A 113 -4.39 4.94 5.19
N ILE A 114 -4.87 3.94 5.96
CA ILE A 114 -4.61 3.82 7.41
C ILE A 114 -3.92 2.49 7.67
N SER A 115 -2.63 2.51 8.02
CA SER A 115 -1.81 1.30 8.13
C SER A 115 -0.99 1.24 9.41
N THR A 116 -0.87 0.03 9.97
CA THR A 116 0.03 -0.25 11.09
C THR A 116 1.52 -0.24 10.67
N SER A 117 1.81 -0.34 9.38
CA SER A 117 3.17 -0.31 8.85
C SER A 117 3.81 1.08 9.00
N PRO A 118 5.17 1.18 9.03
CA PRO A 118 5.87 2.45 9.17
C PRO A 118 5.56 3.44 8.04
N GLU A 119 5.44 4.73 8.40
CA GLU A 119 5.14 5.80 7.45
C GLU A 119 6.20 5.89 6.33
N GLU A 120 7.46 5.60 6.62
CA GLU A 120 8.57 5.57 5.65
C GLU A 120 8.38 4.51 4.55
N ILE A 121 7.52 3.52 4.78
CA ILE A 121 7.12 2.52 3.77
C ILE A 121 5.78 2.92 3.14
N VAL A 122 4.81 3.34 3.96
CA VAL A 122 3.44 3.57 3.49
C VAL A 122 3.33 4.83 2.62
N ALA A 123 4.03 5.92 2.97
CA ALA A 123 3.95 7.16 2.21
C ALA A 123 4.56 7.03 0.79
N PRO A 124 5.76 6.44 0.59
CA PRO A 124 6.25 6.11 -0.75
C PRO A 124 5.32 5.18 -1.53
N LEU A 125 4.72 4.20 -0.86
CA LEU A 125 3.78 3.26 -1.48
C LEU A 125 2.50 3.99 -1.96
N ALA A 126 1.94 4.86 -1.14
CA ALA A 126 0.80 5.69 -1.51
C ALA A 126 1.10 6.56 -2.74
N SER A 127 2.30 7.16 -2.79
CA SER A 127 2.78 7.93 -3.94
C SER A 127 2.94 7.06 -5.19
N TYR A 128 3.45 5.85 -5.04
CA TYR A 128 3.63 4.88 -6.12
C TYR A 128 2.29 4.39 -6.69
N LEU A 129 1.30 4.10 -5.85
CA LEU A 129 -0.04 3.71 -6.28
C LEU A 129 -0.74 4.84 -7.04
N GLY A 130 -0.51 6.07 -6.63
CA GLY A 130 -1.24 7.24 -7.08
C GLY A 130 -2.69 7.24 -6.59
N GLY A 131 -3.29 8.43 -6.57
CA GLY A 131 -4.69 8.53 -6.21
C GLY A 131 -5.02 8.47 -4.72
N ILE A 132 -4.02 8.53 -3.87
CA ILE A 132 -4.15 8.60 -2.41
C ILE A 132 -4.00 10.06 -1.97
N ASP A 133 -4.96 10.56 -1.23
CA ASP A 133 -4.99 11.95 -0.78
C ASP A 133 -4.27 12.14 0.57
N HIS A 134 -4.27 11.10 1.42
CA HIS A 134 -3.63 11.16 2.74
C HIS A 134 -3.20 9.79 3.23
N VAL A 135 -2.19 9.77 4.13
CA VAL A 135 -1.67 8.58 4.79
C VAL A 135 -1.68 8.78 6.30
N ILE A 136 -2.24 7.80 7.00
CA ILE A 136 -2.19 7.67 8.46
C ILE A 136 -1.44 6.35 8.72
N ALA A 137 -0.22 6.43 9.20
CA ALA A 137 0.64 5.26 9.41
C ALA A 137 1.33 5.32 10.76
N THR A 138 1.95 4.23 11.18
CA THR A 138 2.75 4.22 12.40
C THR A 138 3.96 5.13 12.22
N ARG A 139 4.17 6.06 13.15
CA ARG A 139 5.31 6.96 13.19
C ARG A 139 6.22 6.61 14.36
N SER A 140 7.48 6.36 14.05
CA SER A 140 8.54 6.23 15.03
C SER A 140 9.08 7.59 15.40
N GLU A 141 9.49 7.78 16.66
CA GLU A 141 10.19 8.99 17.07
C GLU A 141 11.59 9.00 16.43
N VAL A 142 11.94 10.14 15.79
CA VAL A 142 13.23 10.36 15.14
C VAL A 142 14.05 11.33 15.95
N GLY A 143 15.24 10.90 16.36
CA GLY A 143 16.19 11.73 17.11
C GLY A 143 16.83 12.81 16.22
N PRO A 144 17.58 13.73 16.84
CA PRO A 144 18.26 14.83 16.12
C PRO A 144 19.33 14.35 15.13
N ASP A 145 19.75 13.09 15.23
CA ASP A 145 20.69 12.44 14.30
C ASP A 145 20.00 11.73 13.11
N GLY A 146 18.67 11.90 12.96
CA GLY A 146 17.88 11.29 11.88
C GLY A 146 17.55 9.81 12.12
N LYS A 147 17.83 9.28 13.31
CA LYS A 147 17.62 7.87 13.62
C LYS A 147 16.48 7.64 14.58
N TYR A 148 15.86 6.48 14.48
CA TYR A 148 14.82 6.06 15.41
C TYR A 148 15.35 5.92 16.82
N THR A 149 14.68 6.56 17.79
CA THR A 149 14.98 6.46 19.22
C THR A 149 14.58 5.11 19.80
N GLY A 150 13.64 4.41 19.14
CA GLY A 150 12.97 3.21 19.63
C GLY A 150 11.60 3.50 20.23
N ASP A 151 11.21 4.76 20.40
CA ASP A 151 9.86 5.14 20.81
C ASP A 151 8.96 5.38 19.58
N LEU A 152 7.65 5.38 19.80
CA LEU A 152 6.66 5.66 18.79
C LEU A 152 5.94 6.97 19.12
N GLU A 153 5.90 7.89 18.18
CA GLU A 153 5.03 9.08 18.24
C GLU A 153 3.56 8.70 18.09
N PHE A 154 3.29 7.77 17.17
CA PHE A 154 1.95 7.28 16.89
C PHE A 154 1.99 5.82 16.47
N TYR A 155 1.12 4.99 17.06
CA TYR A 155 0.94 3.60 16.69
C TYR A 155 -0.44 3.37 16.06
N ALA A 156 -0.49 3.26 14.73
CA ALA A 156 -1.72 3.10 13.94
C ALA A 156 -2.26 1.66 14.04
N TYR A 157 -2.76 1.28 15.22
CA TYR A 157 -3.27 -0.06 15.50
C TYR A 157 -4.61 -0.01 16.23
N ALA A 158 -5.53 -0.90 15.87
CA ALA A 158 -6.82 -1.12 16.52
C ALA A 158 -7.59 0.20 16.75
N GLU A 159 -7.90 0.56 18.00
CA GLU A 159 -8.66 1.78 18.35
C GLU A 159 -7.96 3.07 17.89
N ASN A 160 -6.62 3.10 17.86
CA ASN A 160 -5.89 4.28 17.39
C ASN A 160 -6.16 4.59 15.90
N LYS A 161 -6.40 3.55 15.06
CA LYS A 161 -6.84 3.77 13.68
C LYS A 161 -8.21 4.48 13.64
N ALA A 162 -9.14 4.05 14.50
CA ALA A 162 -10.47 4.67 14.58
C ALA A 162 -10.43 6.10 15.12
N ILE A 163 -9.57 6.38 16.09
CA ILE A 163 -9.36 7.73 16.63
C ILE A 163 -8.82 8.62 15.52
N ALA A 164 -7.73 8.24 14.86
CA ALA A 164 -7.12 9.03 13.78
C ALA A 164 -8.05 9.22 12.57
N LEU A 165 -8.90 8.23 12.27
CA LEU A 165 -9.94 8.35 11.25
C LEU A 165 -10.95 9.44 11.62
N ARG A 166 -11.42 9.46 12.87
CA ARG A 166 -12.38 10.47 13.34
C ARG A 166 -11.77 11.88 13.36
N GLU A 167 -10.52 12.00 13.82
CA GLU A 167 -9.77 13.27 13.80
C GLU A 167 -9.63 13.79 12.36
N TYR A 168 -9.20 12.92 11.43
CA TYR A 168 -9.11 13.28 10.02
C TYR A 168 -10.46 13.69 9.43
N ALA A 169 -11.54 12.99 9.80
CA ALA A 169 -12.88 13.32 9.33
C ALA A 169 -13.36 14.67 9.86
N GLU A 170 -13.10 14.99 11.12
CA GLU A 170 -13.43 16.29 11.74
C GLU A 170 -12.64 17.42 11.06
N GLU A 171 -11.32 17.28 10.89
CA GLU A 171 -10.45 18.27 10.24
C GLU A 171 -10.83 18.56 8.78
N ASN A 172 -11.49 17.60 8.12
CA ASN A 172 -11.87 17.69 6.71
C ASN A 172 -13.38 17.83 6.48
N ASP A 173 -14.17 18.09 7.52
CA ASP A 173 -15.63 18.24 7.48
C ASP A 173 -16.33 17.04 6.79
N LEU A 174 -15.90 15.80 7.06
CA LEU A 174 -16.45 14.60 6.44
C LEU A 174 -17.65 14.05 7.22
N ASP A 175 -18.67 13.59 6.49
CA ASP A 175 -19.78 12.82 7.05
C ASP A 175 -19.40 11.34 7.16
N LEU A 176 -19.06 10.88 8.35
CA LEU A 176 -18.70 9.50 8.64
C LEU A 176 -19.77 8.48 8.20
N SER A 177 -21.06 8.88 8.23
CA SER A 177 -22.15 8.01 7.78
C SER A 177 -22.11 7.74 6.26
N ALA A 178 -21.49 8.64 5.48
CA ALA A 178 -21.27 8.51 4.04
C ALA A 178 -19.88 7.95 3.69
N CYS A 179 -18.97 7.81 4.67
CA CYS A 179 -17.63 7.30 4.49
C CYS A 179 -17.59 5.77 4.38
N PHE A 180 -16.50 5.27 3.79
CA PHE A 180 -16.20 3.85 3.60
C PHE A 180 -14.94 3.45 4.38
N ALA A 181 -14.90 2.20 4.87
CA ALA A 181 -13.68 1.62 5.43
C ALA A 181 -13.48 0.19 4.92
N TYR A 182 -12.24 -0.13 4.53
CA TYR A 182 -11.84 -1.41 3.94
C TYR A 182 -10.73 -2.03 4.77
N SER A 183 -10.90 -3.29 5.22
CA SER A 183 -9.88 -4.03 5.96
C SER A 183 -10.07 -5.55 5.85
N ASP A 184 -8.96 -6.30 6.08
CA ASP A 184 -8.93 -7.76 6.16
C ASP A 184 -8.97 -8.31 7.60
N SER A 185 -8.78 -7.46 8.61
CA SER A 185 -8.47 -7.89 9.98
C SER A 185 -9.50 -7.46 11.01
N VAL A 186 -9.79 -8.38 11.93
CA VAL A 186 -10.65 -8.12 13.10
C VAL A 186 -10.11 -6.99 14.00
N THR A 187 -8.80 -6.74 13.97
CA THR A 187 -8.18 -5.63 14.74
C THR A 187 -8.67 -4.26 14.30
N ASP A 188 -9.17 -4.15 13.07
CA ASP A 188 -9.71 -2.91 12.51
C ASP A 188 -11.24 -2.73 12.71
N LEU A 189 -11.87 -3.61 13.48
CA LEU A 189 -13.30 -3.45 13.84
C LEU A 189 -13.65 -2.05 14.36
N PRO A 190 -12.85 -1.41 15.24
CA PRO A 190 -13.14 -0.04 15.68
C PRO A 190 -13.19 0.95 14.53
N MET A 191 -12.24 0.88 13.59
CA MET A 191 -12.19 1.70 12.39
C MET A 191 -13.39 1.46 11.48
N MET A 192 -13.72 0.20 11.22
CA MET A 192 -14.84 -0.18 10.35
C MET A 192 -16.20 0.24 10.94
N ARG A 193 -16.35 0.18 12.26
CA ARG A 193 -17.56 0.63 12.96
C ARG A 193 -17.72 2.15 13.03
N ALA A 194 -16.65 2.90 12.75
CA ALA A 194 -16.68 4.37 12.77
C ALA A 194 -17.34 4.96 11.53
N VAL A 195 -17.55 4.18 10.46
CA VAL A 195 -18.09 4.66 9.19
C VAL A 195 -19.44 4.00 8.85
N GLY A 196 -20.18 4.64 7.94
CA GLY A 196 -21.49 4.12 7.51
C GLY A 196 -21.40 2.95 6.52
N ASN A 197 -20.27 2.81 5.79
CA ASN A 197 -20.12 1.78 4.76
C ASN A 197 -18.84 0.94 4.97
N PRO A 198 -18.80 0.07 5.99
CA PRO A 198 -17.69 -0.85 6.20
C PRO A 198 -17.76 -2.01 5.20
N VAL A 199 -16.58 -2.38 4.65
CA VAL A 199 -16.42 -3.47 3.68
C VAL A 199 -15.26 -4.36 4.14
N ALA A 200 -15.54 -5.64 4.38
CA ALA A 200 -14.52 -6.61 4.74
C ALA A 200 -13.86 -7.17 3.46
N VAL A 201 -12.55 -7.00 3.31
CA VAL A 201 -11.78 -7.45 2.15
C VAL A 201 -10.91 -8.63 2.54
N ASN A 202 -11.06 -9.80 1.89
CA ASN A 202 -10.31 -11.01 2.22
C ASN A 202 -10.24 -11.27 3.75
N PRO A 203 -11.35 -11.15 4.49
CA PRO A 203 -11.36 -11.06 5.95
C PRO A 203 -10.75 -12.28 6.62
N ASP A 204 -10.09 -12.06 7.77
CA ASP A 204 -9.81 -13.13 8.70
C ASP A 204 -11.12 -13.71 9.27
N LYS A 205 -11.06 -14.89 9.91
CA LYS A 205 -12.25 -15.63 10.37
C LYS A 205 -13.11 -14.82 11.36
N GLU A 206 -12.48 -14.03 12.20
CA GLU A 206 -13.19 -13.25 13.22
C GLU A 206 -13.83 -12.00 12.61
N LEU A 207 -13.17 -11.34 11.66
CA LEU A 207 -13.76 -10.24 10.89
C LEU A 207 -14.90 -10.75 9.99
N GLU A 208 -14.72 -11.90 9.32
CA GLU A 208 -15.78 -12.51 8.51
C GLU A 208 -17.05 -12.75 9.34
N LYS A 209 -16.88 -13.34 10.52
CA LYS A 209 -17.99 -13.58 11.46
C LYS A 209 -18.65 -12.27 11.91
N ALA A 210 -17.86 -11.24 12.21
CA ALA A 210 -18.39 -9.93 12.61
C ALA A 210 -19.12 -9.24 11.45
N ALA A 211 -18.58 -9.30 10.23
CA ALA A 211 -19.18 -8.72 9.02
C ALA A 211 -20.53 -9.40 8.70
N LEU A 212 -20.58 -10.73 8.74
CA LEU A 212 -21.82 -11.47 8.52
C LEU A 212 -22.88 -11.13 9.56
N ALA A 213 -22.50 -11.05 10.85
CA ALA A 213 -23.42 -10.69 11.93
C ALA A 213 -23.96 -9.26 11.81
N ALA A 214 -23.17 -8.33 11.27
CA ALA A 214 -23.52 -6.93 11.08
C ALA A 214 -24.17 -6.63 9.70
N GLY A 215 -24.21 -7.60 8.78
CA GLY A 215 -24.72 -7.42 7.43
C GLY A 215 -23.80 -6.56 6.55
N TRP A 216 -22.49 -6.54 6.84
CA TRP A 216 -21.50 -5.79 6.06
C TRP A 216 -21.19 -6.48 4.74
N GLU A 217 -20.77 -5.70 3.75
CA GLU A 217 -20.27 -6.24 2.48
C GLU A 217 -18.96 -6.98 2.70
N ILE A 218 -18.83 -8.16 2.06
CA ILE A 218 -17.58 -8.93 2.02
C ILE A 218 -17.12 -8.99 0.57
N ARG A 219 -15.86 -8.62 0.32
CA ARG A 219 -15.22 -8.70 -1.00
C ARG A 219 -14.02 -9.63 -0.95
N ILE A 220 -13.88 -10.45 -1.98
CA ILE A 220 -12.71 -11.30 -2.18
C ILE A 220 -11.92 -10.75 -3.35
N PHE A 221 -10.69 -10.32 -3.09
CA PHE A 221 -9.72 -9.88 -4.09
C PHE A 221 -8.78 -11.03 -4.41
N GLU A 222 -8.60 -11.33 -5.69
CA GLU A 222 -7.85 -12.50 -6.15
C GLU A 222 -6.70 -12.16 -7.10
N LYS A 223 -6.66 -10.93 -7.64
CA LYS A 223 -5.79 -10.58 -8.75
C LYS A 223 -4.70 -9.58 -8.38
N PRO A 224 -3.61 -9.99 -7.72
CA PRO A 224 -2.44 -9.14 -7.68
C PRO A 224 -1.82 -9.09 -9.08
N ILE A 225 -1.71 -7.90 -9.69
CA ILE A 225 -1.06 -7.68 -10.97
C ILE A 225 0.07 -6.68 -10.86
N SER A 226 1.14 -6.93 -11.64
CA SER A 226 2.26 -6.02 -11.79
C SER A 226 1.81 -4.64 -12.32
N MET A 227 2.33 -3.55 -11.75
CA MET A 227 2.08 -2.19 -12.23
C MET A 227 2.51 -1.96 -13.68
N GLY A 228 3.51 -2.71 -14.16
CA GLY A 228 3.93 -2.69 -15.58
C GLY A 228 2.81 -3.10 -16.53
N ASP A 229 2.03 -4.10 -16.15
CA ASP A 229 0.90 -4.57 -16.95
C ASP A 229 -0.25 -3.55 -16.94
N ARG A 230 -0.41 -2.77 -15.87
CA ARG A 230 -1.41 -1.69 -15.75
C ARG A 230 -1.12 -0.52 -16.65
N LEU A 231 0.13 -0.08 -16.73
CA LEU A 231 0.55 0.98 -17.64
C LEU A 231 0.35 0.58 -19.10
N ALA A 232 0.40 -0.72 -19.42
CA ALA A 232 0.08 -1.23 -20.75
C ALA A 232 -1.40 -1.07 -21.10
N VAL A 233 -2.31 -1.22 -20.12
CA VAL A 233 -3.76 -1.02 -20.31
C VAL A 233 -4.10 0.45 -20.51
N TYR A 234 -3.41 1.39 -19.84
CA TYR A 234 -3.60 2.83 -20.02
C TYR A 234 -2.87 3.41 -21.24
N LYS A 235 -1.91 2.71 -21.83
CA LYS A 235 -1.41 3.01 -23.17
C LYS A 235 -2.48 2.53 -24.16
N LYS A 236 -3.55 3.30 -24.35
CA LYS A 236 -4.33 3.25 -25.59
C LYS A 236 -3.32 3.27 -26.72
N PRO A 237 -3.36 2.35 -27.69
CA PRO A 237 -2.52 2.47 -28.88
C PRO A 237 -2.83 3.86 -29.42
N ALA A 238 -1.81 4.75 -29.43
CA ALA A 238 -1.95 5.97 -30.20
C ALA A 238 -2.35 5.49 -31.59
N GLU A 239 -3.53 5.86 -32.05
CA GLU A 239 -3.92 5.67 -33.43
C GLU A 239 -2.79 6.30 -34.26
N ILE A 240 -1.91 5.46 -34.78
CA ILE A 240 -0.88 5.89 -35.73
C ILE A 240 -1.72 6.30 -36.94
N SER A 241 -2.05 7.60 -36.98
CA SER A 241 -2.70 8.18 -38.13
C SER A 241 -1.88 7.75 -39.34
N GLY A 242 -2.53 7.26 -40.39
CA GLY A 242 -1.87 6.69 -41.57
C GLY A 242 -0.82 7.58 -42.26
N ALA A 243 -0.70 8.85 -41.85
CA ALA A 243 0.37 9.78 -42.21
C ALA A 243 1.77 9.38 -41.72
N ALA A 244 1.89 8.72 -40.55
CA ALA A 244 3.21 8.31 -40.00
C ALA A 244 3.78 7.08 -40.74
N LEU A 245 2.92 6.19 -41.24
CA LEU A 245 3.36 5.04 -42.05
C LEU A 245 3.82 5.45 -43.46
N GLY A 246 3.24 6.52 -44.03
CA GLY A 246 3.64 7.08 -45.31
C GLY A 246 5.06 7.68 -45.28
N LEU A 247 5.42 8.43 -44.24
CA LEU A 247 6.74 9.05 -44.12
C LEU A 247 7.85 8.01 -43.89
N GLY A 248 7.60 6.95 -43.11
CA GLY A 248 8.57 5.86 -42.90
C GLY A 248 8.87 5.10 -44.21
N ALA A 249 7.85 4.84 -45.03
CA ALA A 249 8.01 4.15 -46.32
C ALA A 249 8.79 5.00 -47.34
N ILE A 250 8.57 6.31 -47.35
CA ILE A 250 9.30 7.27 -48.25
C ILE A 250 10.77 7.35 -47.83
N VAL A 251 11.09 7.42 -46.54
CA VAL A 251 12.46 7.45 -46.06
C VAL A 251 13.21 6.14 -46.37
N LEU A 252 12.59 4.99 -46.14
CA LEU A 252 13.15 3.68 -46.51
C LEU A 252 13.36 3.52 -48.03
N TRP A 253 12.42 4.01 -48.84
CA TRP A 253 12.55 4.00 -50.29
C TRP A 253 13.75 4.88 -50.78
N PHE A 254 13.90 6.09 -50.20
CA PHE A 254 15.04 6.97 -50.52
C PHE A 254 16.39 6.38 -50.12
N LEU A 255 16.46 5.75 -48.91
CA LEU A 255 17.68 5.11 -48.41
C LEU A 255 18.06 3.89 -49.28
N ASN A 256 17.11 3.10 -49.71
CA ASN A 256 17.31 1.91 -50.55
C ASN A 256 17.73 2.33 -51.98
N ARG A 257 17.20 3.43 -52.49
CA ARG A 257 17.58 3.99 -53.83
C ARG A 257 18.99 4.56 -53.82
N ARG A 258 19.45 5.18 -52.71
CA ARG A 258 20.86 5.62 -52.53
C ARG A 258 21.81 4.43 -52.44
N ARG A 259 21.46 3.36 -51.77
CA ARG A 259 22.27 2.10 -51.68
C ARG A 259 22.45 1.41 -53.02
N LYS A 260 21.44 1.41 -53.88
CA LYS A 260 21.55 0.82 -55.24
C LYS A 260 22.41 1.66 -56.18
N ARG A 261 22.46 2.99 -56.02
CA ARG A 261 23.27 3.89 -56.85
C ARG A 261 24.78 3.81 -56.51
N ASN A 262 25.13 3.48 -55.27
CA ASN A 262 26.53 3.34 -54.84
C ASN A 262 27.10 1.91 -55.06
N ARG A 263 26.33 0.98 -55.65
CA ARG A 263 26.79 -0.35 -56.04
C ARG A 263 26.98 -0.54 -57.54
N ALA A 264 26.82 0.55 -58.30
CA ALA A 264 26.91 0.56 -59.76
C ALA A 264 28.04 1.54 -60.26
N VAL A 265 29.12 1.72 -59.42
CA VAL A 265 30.38 2.34 -59.79
C VAL A 265 31.49 1.39 -59.37
#